data_b8d0ba6774451f01f39184571bf30277
#
_entry.id   b8d0ba6774451f01f39184571bf30277
#
_cell.length_a   1.000
_cell.length_b   1.000
_cell.length_c   1.000
_cell.angle_alpha   90.00
_cell.angle_beta   90.00
_cell.angle_gamma   90.00
#
_symmetry.space_group_name_H-M   'P 1'
#
loop_
_entity.id
_entity.type
_entity.pdbx_description
1 polymer ?
#
loop_
_entity_poly.entity_id
_entity_poly.type
_entity_poly.pdbx_seq_one_letter_code
_entity_poly.pdbx_strand_id
1 'polypeptide(L)'
;MPEKKDLDLVIEKINKKFEEFKKTNDKADEERSARNGKALAETQEKLEKINSDITELRKEQNRLEKRLNRPKVKNDIEITPEMEVHKRAYEKYIRYGNGETGQGQFSEEEKRALAGTSDTDGQFLVPIDFESELIMNAYDLAAIRPLCQVGTTSRDVVQLGALSKPTVAWGKRAIAVTEQTLDTGGLQVRIYNLRALTLISNDTLDDADADIMGELRDAFEMALAEAEDDAFIAGADADTPPGIMANATVLARYKATGVADAIADATHNGMDAIQQMYYGVNAKYRRNGTFAMNSTTEALFRALKNGEGDYYWEPSLQAGTPVSLMGRPVVNPEGMSDVAAGSYPAVFGDFRSGYKIRDRAGMTMTRLVERYAEYDQVGILIKKRTGGQVTLPEAFCPLKVAAS
;
A
#
# COMPACT_ATOMS: atom_id res chain seq x y z
N MET A 1 24.76 3.09 -8.72
CA MET A 1 25.83 2.67 -7.78
C MET A 1 26.27 3.76 -6.78
N PRO A 2 25.67 4.96 -6.70
CA PRO A 2 25.94 5.91 -5.62
C PRO A 2 25.40 5.43 -4.26
N GLU A 3 24.21 4.81 -4.23
CA GLU A 3 23.52 4.40 -2.98
C GLU A 3 24.28 3.37 -2.11
N LYS A 4 25.11 2.52 -2.72
CA LYS A 4 25.95 1.57 -1.96
C LYS A 4 27.07 2.27 -1.20
N LYS A 5 27.59 3.37 -1.76
CA LYS A 5 28.62 4.19 -1.09
C LYS A 5 28.05 4.96 0.11
N ASP A 6 26.81 5.39 0.03
CA ASP A 6 26.16 6.11 1.14
C ASP A 6 25.84 5.16 2.31
N LEU A 7 25.43 3.92 2.01
CA LEU A 7 25.24 2.89 3.03
C LEU A 7 26.54 2.49 3.74
N ASP A 8 27.62 2.28 2.95
CA ASP A 8 28.93 1.97 3.51
C ASP A 8 29.45 3.11 4.39
N LEU A 9 29.18 4.35 4.01
CA LEU A 9 29.57 5.54 4.77
C LEU A 9 28.79 5.69 6.09
N VAL A 10 27.50 5.30 6.11
CA VAL A 10 26.68 5.27 7.33
C VAL A 10 27.13 4.13 8.25
N ILE A 11 27.42 2.95 7.71
CA ILE A 11 27.95 1.81 8.46
C ILE A 11 29.32 2.18 9.08
N GLU A 12 30.18 2.84 8.32
CA GLU A 12 31.48 3.30 8.81
C GLU A 12 31.34 4.31 9.95
N LYS A 13 30.37 5.26 9.84
CA LYS A 13 30.05 6.22 10.92
C LYS A 13 29.50 5.51 12.16
N ILE A 14 28.63 4.50 12.00
CA ILE A 14 28.11 3.71 13.12
C ILE A 14 29.24 2.95 13.82
N ASN A 15 30.10 2.28 13.06
CA ASN A 15 31.22 1.54 13.60
C ASN A 15 32.21 2.46 14.34
N LYS A 16 32.50 3.63 13.76
CA LYS A 16 33.35 4.64 14.40
C LYS A 16 32.76 5.15 15.73
N LYS A 17 31.46 5.42 15.75
CA LYS A 17 30.74 5.82 16.98
C LYS A 17 30.69 4.71 18.02
N PHE A 18 30.56 3.47 17.57
CA PHE A 18 30.60 2.29 18.45
C PHE A 18 32.00 2.08 19.06
N GLU A 19 33.08 2.26 18.30
CA GLU A 19 34.44 2.22 18.83
C GLU A 19 34.74 3.38 19.77
N GLU A 20 34.23 4.58 19.50
CA GLU A 20 34.32 5.73 20.42
C GLU A 20 33.55 5.46 21.73
N PHE A 21 32.35 4.84 21.64
CA PHE A 21 31.56 4.40 22.76
C PHE A 21 32.33 3.39 23.65
N LYS A 22 32.89 2.35 23.00
CA LYS A 22 33.68 1.32 23.69
C LYS A 22 34.90 1.91 24.42
N LYS A 23 35.65 2.76 23.74
CA LYS A 23 36.77 3.46 24.32
C LYS A 23 36.38 4.36 25.51
N THR A 24 35.21 4.99 25.43
CA THR A 24 34.69 5.86 26.48
C THR A 24 34.19 5.05 27.68
N ASN A 25 33.58 3.90 27.43
CA ASN A 25 33.13 2.98 28.46
C ASN A 25 34.30 2.30 29.18
N ASP A 26 35.32 1.85 28.43
CA ASP A 26 36.53 1.24 28.98
C ASP A 26 37.31 2.25 29.83
N LYS A 27 37.41 3.54 29.44
CA LYS A 27 37.96 4.61 30.23
C LYS A 27 37.10 4.94 31.46
N ALA A 28 35.77 4.87 31.34
CA ALA A 28 34.88 5.08 32.48
C ALA A 28 35.01 3.97 33.55
N ASP A 29 35.27 2.74 33.11
CA ASP A 29 35.52 1.61 34.01
C ASP A 29 36.91 1.69 34.67
N GLU A 30 37.93 2.18 33.96
CA GLU A 30 39.26 2.48 34.56
C GLU A 30 39.22 3.68 35.53
N GLU A 31 38.47 4.73 35.20
CA GLU A 31 38.30 5.91 36.06
C GLU A 31 37.36 5.64 37.25
N ARG A 32 36.40 4.69 37.14
CA ARG A 32 35.61 4.19 38.28
C ARG A 32 36.44 3.54 39.35
N SER A 33 37.54 2.95 38.99
CA SER A 33 38.47 2.37 39.94
C SER A 33 39.39 3.41 40.60
N ALA A 34 39.49 4.62 40.04
CA ALA A 34 40.49 5.62 40.45
C ALA A 34 39.93 6.93 41.10
N ARG A 35 38.65 7.33 40.90
CA ARG A 35 38.09 8.60 41.42
C ARG A 35 36.59 8.59 41.66
N ASN A 36 36.19 8.81 42.92
CA ASN A 36 34.79 8.98 43.33
C ASN A 36 34.21 10.35 42.91
N GLY A 37 33.13 10.34 42.16
CA GLY A 37 32.03 11.29 42.28
C GLY A 37 31.89 12.41 41.24
N LYS A 38 32.96 13.01 40.65
CA LYS A 38 32.81 14.13 39.70
C LYS A 38 32.93 13.75 38.20
N ALA A 39 33.67 12.71 37.87
CA ALA A 39 33.84 12.24 36.50
C ALA A 39 32.64 11.46 36.00
N LEU A 40 31.73 11.03 36.88
CA LEU A 40 30.57 10.19 36.55
C LEU A 40 29.49 10.98 35.79
N ALA A 41 29.25 12.24 36.12
CA ALA A 41 28.24 13.07 35.49
C ALA A 41 28.61 13.43 34.03
N GLU A 42 29.83 13.82 33.75
CA GLU A 42 30.30 14.14 32.40
C GLU A 42 30.39 12.92 31.48
N THR A 43 30.71 11.75 32.04
CA THR A 43 30.71 10.51 31.27
C THR A 43 29.30 9.98 30.98
N GLN A 44 28.37 10.17 31.92
CA GLN A 44 26.94 9.87 31.69
C GLN A 44 26.34 10.76 30.61
N GLU A 45 26.60 12.04 30.62
CA GLU A 45 26.15 12.99 29.61
C GLU A 45 26.72 12.64 28.22
N LYS A 46 27.99 12.27 28.14
CA LYS A 46 28.61 11.80 26.90
C LYS A 46 28.01 10.46 26.40
N LEU A 47 27.70 9.55 27.30
CA LEU A 47 27.05 8.28 27.00
C LEU A 47 25.61 8.47 26.49
N GLU A 48 24.86 9.37 27.13
CA GLU A 48 23.50 9.71 26.65
C GLU A 48 23.55 10.33 25.26
N LYS A 49 24.50 11.23 25.00
CA LYS A 49 24.68 11.85 23.69
C LYS A 49 25.08 10.84 22.61
N ILE A 50 26.00 9.92 22.93
CA ILE A 50 26.38 8.83 22.02
C ILE A 50 25.21 7.87 21.76
N ASN A 51 24.42 7.54 22.77
CA ASN A 51 23.23 6.71 22.60
C ASN A 51 22.16 7.37 21.71
N SER A 52 21.97 8.69 21.86
CA SER A 52 21.10 9.46 20.99
C SER A 52 21.60 9.43 19.54
N ASP A 53 22.88 9.70 19.33
CA ASP A 53 23.51 9.67 17.99
C ASP A 53 23.43 8.27 17.34
N ILE A 54 23.62 7.20 18.11
CA ILE A 54 23.47 5.82 17.64
C ILE A 54 22.00 5.53 17.23
N THR A 55 21.06 6.06 18.00
CA THR A 55 19.63 5.86 17.70
C THR A 55 19.23 6.59 16.41
N GLU A 56 19.74 7.80 16.19
CA GLU A 56 19.54 8.54 14.94
C GLU A 56 20.19 7.84 13.75
N LEU A 57 21.44 7.40 13.89
CA LEU A 57 22.12 6.67 12.83
C LEU A 57 21.44 5.34 12.46
N ARG A 58 20.88 4.63 13.45
CA ARG A 58 20.07 3.42 13.19
C ARG A 58 18.76 3.74 12.45
N LYS A 59 18.10 4.85 12.78
CA LYS A 59 16.92 5.31 12.04
C LYS A 59 17.28 5.62 10.58
N GLU A 60 18.41 6.29 10.37
CA GLU A 60 18.90 6.63 9.03
C GLU A 60 19.32 5.37 8.24
N GLN A 61 19.99 4.42 8.88
CA GLN A 61 20.30 3.12 8.29
C GLN A 61 19.04 2.36 7.86
N ASN A 62 18.05 2.24 8.74
CA ASN A 62 16.79 1.59 8.43
C ASN A 62 16.04 2.29 7.27
N ARG A 63 16.13 3.63 7.21
CA ARG A 63 15.56 4.41 6.09
C ARG A 63 16.28 4.11 4.77
N LEU A 64 17.60 4.02 4.78
CA LEU A 64 18.41 3.69 3.61
C LEU A 64 18.21 2.23 3.17
N GLU A 65 18.15 1.28 4.12
CA GLU A 65 17.85 -0.12 3.83
C GLU A 65 16.46 -0.30 3.21
N LYS A 66 15.45 0.40 3.74
CA LYS A 66 14.12 0.42 3.13
C LYS A 66 14.15 0.98 1.70
N ARG A 67 14.96 2.02 1.43
CA ARG A 67 15.13 2.57 0.08
C ARG A 67 15.86 1.62 -0.88
N LEU A 68 16.84 0.87 -0.39
CA LEU A 68 17.60 -0.10 -1.20
C LEU A 68 16.81 -1.38 -1.52
N ASN A 69 15.99 -1.83 -0.58
CA ASN A 69 15.15 -3.03 -0.74
C ASN A 69 13.83 -2.77 -1.47
N ARG A 70 13.51 -1.50 -1.79
CA ARG A 70 12.34 -1.17 -2.60
C ARG A 70 12.55 -1.67 -4.03
N PRO A 71 11.55 -2.34 -4.64
CA PRO A 71 11.61 -2.64 -6.06
C PRO A 71 11.78 -1.31 -6.80
N LYS A 72 12.84 -1.16 -7.55
CA LYS A 72 13.11 0.03 -8.37
C LYS A 72 11.93 0.23 -9.33
N VAL A 73 10.99 1.06 -8.95
CA VAL A 73 10.13 1.72 -9.91
C VAL A 73 11.07 2.61 -10.74
N LYS A 74 11.04 2.47 -12.04
CA LYS A 74 11.94 3.04 -13.05
C LYS A 74 11.98 4.58 -13.11
N ASN A 75 11.84 5.28 -12.00
CA ASN A 75 11.92 6.72 -11.90
C ASN A 75 12.71 7.12 -10.64
N ASP A 76 14.03 6.90 -10.65
CA ASP A 76 14.92 7.83 -9.95
C ASP A 76 14.85 9.16 -10.74
N ILE A 77 13.83 9.95 -10.45
CA ILE A 77 13.75 11.31 -10.96
C ILE A 77 14.82 12.07 -10.21
N GLU A 78 15.92 12.42 -10.90
CA GLU A 78 16.89 13.38 -10.37
C GLU A 78 16.12 14.68 -10.08
N ILE A 79 16.10 15.08 -8.81
CA ILE A 79 15.45 16.34 -8.38
C ILE A 79 16.19 17.46 -9.07
N THR A 80 15.56 18.02 -10.09
CA THR A 80 16.11 19.18 -10.78
C THR A 80 15.82 20.46 -9.97
N PRO A 81 16.64 21.50 -10.07
CA PRO A 81 16.37 22.79 -9.38
C PRO A 81 14.97 23.34 -9.69
N GLU A 82 14.44 23.05 -10.87
CA GLU A 82 13.08 23.45 -11.29
C GLU A 82 11.99 22.74 -10.48
N MET A 83 12.20 21.46 -10.12
CA MET A 83 11.29 20.70 -9.27
C MET A 83 11.27 21.23 -7.83
N GLU A 84 12.42 21.65 -7.29
CA GLU A 84 12.47 22.27 -5.96
C GLU A 84 11.74 23.62 -5.92
N VAL A 85 11.87 24.42 -6.99
CA VAL A 85 11.13 25.67 -7.12
C VAL A 85 9.63 25.42 -7.19
N HIS A 86 9.21 24.42 -7.97
CA HIS A 86 7.81 24.03 -8.06
C HIS A 86 7.25 23.52 -6.71
N LYS A 87 8.01 22.71 -5.98
CA LYS A 87 7.63 22.23 -4.63
C LYS A 87 7.42 23.38 -3.66
N ARG A 88 8.38 24.32 -3.58
CA ARG A 88 8.26 25.53 -2.74
C ARG A 88 7.10 26.43 -3.12
N ALA A 89 6.89 26.63 -4.42
CA ALA A 89 5.76 27.40 -4.91
C ALA A 89 4.42 26.74 -4.56
N TYR A 90 4.37 25.43 -4.62
CA TYR A 90 3.19 24.65 -4.30
C TYR A 90 2.87 24.65 -2.79
N GLU A 91 3.88 24.54 -1.91
CA GLU A 91 3.73 24.68 -0.46
C GLU A 91 3.19 26.07 -0.09
N LYS A 92 3.72 27.13 -0.73
CA LYS A 92 3.20 28.49 -0.57
C LYS A 92 1.76 28.62 -1.08
N TYR A 93 1.42 27.96 -2.19
CA TYR A 93 0.06 27.98 -2.73
C TYR A 93 -0.94 27.33 -1.77
N ILE A 94 -0.58 26.21 -1.16
CA ILE A 94 -1.47 25.53 -0.17
C ILE A 94 -1.68 26.43 1.05
N ARG A 95 -0.62 27.08 1.54
CA ARG A 95 -0.69 27.93 2.74
C ARG A 95 -1.38 29.27 2.47
N TYR A 96 -1.01 29.99 1.43
CA TYR A 96 -1.40 31.38 1.18
C TYR A 96 -2.34 31.59 -0.03
N GLY A 97 -2.61 30.57 -0.82
CA GLY A 97 -3.41 30.69 -2.04
C GLY A 97 -2.64 31.35 -3.18
N ASN A 98 -3.35 32.08 -4.05
CA ASN A 98 -2.78 32.71 -5.26
C ASN A 98 -1.85 33.93 -5.01
N GLY A 99 -1.45 34.20 -3.74
CA GLY A 99 -0.44 35.20 -3.43
C GLY A 99 -0.88 36.67 -3.56
N GLU A 100 -2.17 36.96 -3.45
CA GLU A 100 -2.69 38.35 -3.45
C GLU A 100 -2.49 39.06 -2.10
N THR A 101 -2.20 38.34 -1.02
CA THR A 101 -1.93 38.88 0.31
C THR A 101 -0.43 38.92 0.60
N GLY A 102 0.06 40.04 1.16
CA GLY A 102 1.47 40.45 1.25
C GLY A 102 2.47 39.48 1.90
N GLN A 103 2.06 38.39 2.59
CA GLN A 103 2.94 37.37 3.14
C GLN A 103 3.23 36.23 2.16
N GLY A 104 2.43 36.04 1.13
CA GLY A 104 2.55 34.95 0.15
C GLY A 104 3.10 35.38 -1.20
N GLN A 105 3.94 36.43 -1.29
CA GLN A 105 4.47 36.87 -2.58
C GLN A 105 5.31 35.77 -3.23
N PHE A 106 4.80 35.26 -4.36
CA PHE A 106 5.56 34.37 -5.21
C PHE A 106 6.64 35.11 -5.98
N SER A 107 7.84 34.56 -6.08
CA SER A 107 8.84 35.02 -7.01
C SER A 107 8.36 34.80 -8.46
N GLU A 108 8.90 35.52 -9.41
CA GLU A 108 8.54 35.35 -10.84
C GLU A 108 8.86 33.93 -11.36
N GLU A 109 9.85 33.26 -10.77
CA GLU A 109 10.20 31.87 -11.06
C GLU A 109 9.14 30.90 -10.50
N GLU A 110 8.67 31.14 -9.27
CA GLU A 110 7.62 30.35 -8.62
C GLU A 110 6.27 30.50 -9.36
N LYS A 111 5.93 31.70 -9.81
CA LYS A 111 4.73 31.94 -10.63
C LYS A 111 4.79 31.20 -11.96
N ARG A 112 5.93 31.18 -12.63
CA ARG A 112 6.13 30.45 -13.88
C ARG A 112 6.04 28.93 -13.66
N ALA A 113 6.62 28.44 -12.58
CA ALA A 113 6.56 27.02 -12.22
C ALA A 113 5.12 26.55 -11.96
N LEU A 114 4.30 27.35 -11.27
CA LEU A 114 2.87 27.06 -11.06
C LEU A 114 2.06 27.20 -12.36
N ALA A 115 2.27 28.24 -13.14
CA ALA A 115 1.53 28.48 -14.38
C ALA A 115 1.78 27.39 -15.45
N GLY A 116 2.97 26.78 -15.46
CA GLY A 116 3.29 25.68 -16.37
C GLY A 116 2.58 24.36 -16.04
N THR A 117 2.00 24.26 -14.85
CA THR A 117 1.34 23.03 -14.33
C THR A 117 -0.15 23.21 -14.08
N SER A 118 -0.74 24.38 -14.41
CA SER A 118 -2.18 24.58 -14.25
C SER A 118 -2.98 23.93 -15.38
N ASP A 119 -4.03 23.19 -15.02
CA ASP A 119 -5.03 22.70 -15.97
C ASP A 119 -6.01 23.83 -16.33
N THR A 120 -6.80 23.63 -17.39
CA THR A 120 -7.78 24.61 -17.94
C THR A 120 -8.81 25.08 -16.90
N ASP A 121 -8.99 24.30 -15.82
CA ASP A 121 -9.94 24.57 -14.72
C ASP A 121 -9.29 25.25 -13.49
N GLY A 122 -8.05 25.76 -13.60
CA GLY A 122 -7.35 26.41 -12.49
C GLY A 122 -6.88 25.44 -11.38
N GLN A 123 -6.83 24.14 -11.67
CA GLN A 123 -6.29 23.14 -10.77
C GLN A 123 -4.79 23.00 -11.01
N PHE A 124 -4.02 22.97 -9.92
CA PHE A 124 -2.56 22.76 -10.02
C PHE A 124 -2.25 21.27 -9.89
N LEU A 125 -1.32 20.80 -10.75
CA LEU A 125 -0.78 19.46 -10.64
C LEU A 125 0.08 19.35 -9.37
N VAL A 126 -0.08 18.27 -8.65
CA VAL A 126 0.73 17.96 -7.47
C VAL A 126 2.20 17.79 -7.91
N PRO A 127 3.19 18.32 -7.17
CA PRO A 127 4.58 18.07 -7.45
C PRO A 127 4.87 16.57 -7.54
N ILE A 128 5.68 16.18 -8.51
CA ILE A 128 5.98 14.75 -8.80
C ILE A 128 6.58 14.05 -7.58
N ASP A 129 7.39 14.78 -6.79
CA ASP A 129 7.98 14.23 -5.56
C ASP A 129 6.92 13.92 -4.51
N PHE A 130 5.98 14.84 -4.28
CA PHE A 130 4.88 14.64 -3.34
C PHE A 130 3.93 13.54 -3.83
N GLU A 131 3.57 13.54 -5.12
CA GLU A 131 2.74 12.49 -5.72
C GLU A 131 3.41 11.11 -5.59
N SER A 132 4.69 11.01 -5.91
CA SER A 132 5.42 9.75 -5.86
C SER A 132 5.57 9.23 -4.42
N GLU A 133 5.88 10.10 -3.47
CA GLU A 133 6.00 9.74 -2.05
C GLU A 133 4.64 9.28 -1.49
N LEU A 134 3.58 10.02 -1.75
CA LEU A 134 2.22 9.66 -1.34
C LEU A 134 1.76 8.33 -1.95
N ILE A 135 1.98 8.11 -3.25
CA ILE A 135 1.63 6.84 -3.89
C ILE A 135 2.46 5.68 -3.31
N MET A 136 3.74 5.87 -3.00
CA MET A 136 4.59 4.82 -2.44
C MET A 136 4.16 4.45 -1.03
N ASN A 137 3.85 5.42 -0.19
CA ASN A 137 3.43 5.16 1.18
C ASN A 137 2.02 4.54 1.21
N ALA A 138 1.09 5.02 0.38
CA ALA A 138 -0.21 4.37 0.21
C ALA A 138 -0.07 2.93 -0.32
N TYR A 139 0.93 2.65 -1.16
CA TYR A 139 1.22 1.29 -1.62
C TYR A 139 1.71 0.38 -0.49
N ASP A 140 2.55 0.90 0.41
CA ASP A 140 3.07 0.15 1.56
C ASP A 140 1.97 -0.11 2.63
N LEU A 141 0.96 0.76 2.71
CA LEU A 141 -0.20 0.61 3.61
C LEU A 141 -1.29 -0.29 3.04
N ALA A 142 -1.47 -0.29 1.70
CA ALA A 142 -2.49 -1.08 1.04
C ALA A 142 -2.16 -2.58 1.10
N ALA A 143 -3.16 -3.41 1.45
CA ALA A 143 -3.01 -4.86 1.53
C ALA A 143 -3.06 -5.55 0.16
N ILE A 144 -3.90 -5.09 -0.74
CA ILE A 144 -4.19 -5.74 -2.04
C ILE A 144 -3.30 -5.23 -3.17
N ARG A 145 -3.03 -3.94 -3.19
CA ARG A 145 -2.24 -3.30 -4.26
C ARG A 145 -0.86 -3.92 -4.49
N PRO A 146 -0.05 -4.26 -3.45
CA PRO A 146 1.24 -4.93 -3.62
C PRO A 146 1.15 -6.32 -4.24
N LEU A 147 0.02 -7.00 -4.07
CA LEU A 147 -0.19 -8.35 -4.60
C LEU A 147 -0.56 -8.34 -6.08
N CYS A 148 -1.12 -7.24 -6.57
CA CYS A 148 -1.67 -7.12 -7.92
C CYS A 148 -0.65 -6.62 -8.94
N GLN A 149 -0.99 -6.74 -10.23
CA GLN A 149 -0.21 -6.14 -11.30
C GLN A 149 -0.66 -4.71 -11.57
N VAL A 150 0.13 -3.74 -11.13
CA VAL A 150 -0.11 -2.31 -11.35
C VAL A 150 0.55 -1.85 -12.66
N GLY A 151 -0.10 -0.97 -13.39
CA GLY A 151 0.44 -0.33 -14.59
C GLY A 151 -0.18 1.04 -14.82
N THR A 152 0.55 1.92 -15.48
CA THR A 152 0.12 3.29 -15.78
C THR A 152 -0.57 3.38 -17.14
N THR A 153 -1.48 4.35 -17.30
CA THR A 153 -2.19 4.63 -18.55
C THR A 153 -2.46 6.14 -18.70
N SER A 154 -2.59 6.59 -19.93
CA SER A 154 -3.04 7.96 -20.26
C SER A 154 -4.51 8.00 -20.72
N ARG A 155 -5.17 6.86 -20.86
CA ARG A 155 -6.55 6.72 -21.37
C ARG A 155 -7.52 6.37 -20.25
N ASP A 156 -8.77 6.79 -20.36
CA ASP A 156 -9.82 6.47 -19.38
C ASP A 156 -10.33 5.02 -19.50
N VAL A 157 -10.13 4.39 -20.64
CA VAL A 157 -10.44 2.97 -20.85
C VAL A 157 -9.25 2.29 -21.47
N VAL A 158 -8.77 1.24 -20.85
CA VAL A 158 -7.68 0.39 -21.35
C VAL A 158 -8.22 -0.94 -21.76
N GLN A 159 -8.03 -1.29 -23.03
CA GLN A 159 -8.35 -2.63 -23.52
C GLN A 159 -7.19 -3.56 -23.18
N LEU A 160 -7.46 -4.58 -22.40
CA LEU A 160 -6.54 -5.67 -22.16
C LEU A 160 -6.86 -6.78 -23.16
N GLY A 161 -5.90 -7.10 -24.04
CA GLY A 161 -6.05 -8.24 -24.94
C GLY A 161 -6.10 -9.54 -24.13
N ALA A 162 -7.26 -10.16 -24.02
CA ALA A 162 -7.40 -11.51 -23.52
C ALA A 162 -7.28 -12.45 -24.73
N LEU A 163 -6.12 -13.05 -24.90
CA LEU A 163 -5.96 -14.14 -25.87
C LEU A 163 -6.57 -15.41 -25.28
N SER A 164 -7.62 -15.93 -25.90
CA SER A 164 -8.13 -17.25 -25.56
C SER A 164 -7.03 -18.29 -25.79
N LYS A 165 -6.87 -19.20 -24.85
CA LYS A 165 -5.83 -20.22 -24.89
C LYS A 165 -6.11 -21.17 -26.06
N PRO A 166 -5.22 -21.32 -27.07
CA PRO A 166 -5.41 -22.26 -28.14
C PRO A 166 -5.42 -23.70 -27.61
N THR A 167 -6.30 -24.53 -28.16
CA THR A 167 -6.32 -25.95 -27.83
C THR A 167 -5.17 -26.64 -28.59
N VAL A 168 -4.28 -27.28 -27.83
CA VAL A 168 -3.19 -28.07 -28.41
C VAL A 168 -3.55 -29.54 -28.31
N ALA A 169 -3.57 -30.24 -29.44
CA ALA A 169 -3.84 -31.67 -29.50
C ALA A 169 -2.64 -32.43 -30.10
N TRP A 170 -2.31 -33.55 -29.50
CA TRP A 170 -1.38 -34.51 -30.09
C TRP A 170 -2.09 -35.31 -31.19
N GLY A 171 -1.62 -35.22 -32.40
CA GLY A 171 -2.20 -35.94 -33.51
C GLY A 171 -1.19 -36.78 -34.30
N LYS A 172 -1.67 -37.83 -34.99
CA LYS A 172 -0.83 -38.59 -35.92
C LYS A 172 -0.59 -37.75 -37.19
N ARG A 173 0.53 -38.02 -37.88
CA ARG A 173 0.86 -37.40 -39.17
C ARG A 173 -0.33 -37.49 -40.13
N ALA A 174 -0.75 -36.38 -40.72
CA ALA A 174 -1.86 -36.27 -41.67
C ALA A 174 -3.29 -36.18 -41.09
N ILE A 175 -3.46 -35.83 -39.79
CA ILE A 175 -4.77 -35.42 -39.27
C ILE A 175 -4.80 -33.89 -39.23
N ALA A 176 -5.86 -33.29 -39.80
CA ALA A 176 -6.05 -31.83 -39.74
C ALA A 176 -6.19 -31.38 -38.30
N VAL A 177 -5.43 -30.34 -37.93
CA VAL A 177 -5.60 -29.68 -36.65
C VAL A 177 -6.90 -28.86 -36.69
N THR A 178 -7.73 -29.01 -35.67
CA THR A 178 -8.96 -28.23 -35.55
C THR A 178 -8.62 -26.74 -35.45
N GLU A 179 -9.06 -25.97 -36.42
CA GLU A 179 -8.90 -24.52 -36.42
C GLU A 179 -9.71 -23.91 -35.27
N GLN A 180 -9.06 -23.14 -34.44
CA GLN A 180 -9.71 -22.34 -33.40
C GLN A 180 -9.55 -20.86 -33.72
N THR A 181 -10.67 -20.16 -33.86
CA THR A 181 -10.65 -18.70 -33.94
C THR A 181 -10.20 -18.14 -32.62
N LEU A 182 -9.10 -17.37 -32.61
CA LEU A 182 -8.72 -16.62 -31.46
C LEU A 182 -9.76 -15.54 -31.16
N ASP A 183 -10.57 -15.78 -30.15
CA ASP A 183 -11.47 -14.75 -29.64
C ASP A 183 -10.65 -13.77 -28.81
N THR A 184 -10.44 -12.59 -29.38
CA THR A 184 -9.87 -11.45 -28.67
C THR A 184 -10.99 -10.81 -27.85
N GLY A 185 -11.43 -11.48 -26.80
CA GLY A 185 -12.34 -10.92 -25.82
C GLY A 185 -11.72 -9.66 -25.23
N GLY A 186 -12.23 -8.50 -25.65
CA GLY A 186 -11.74 -7.20 -25.19
C GLY A 186 -12.13 -6.94 -23.73
N LEU A 187 -11.33 -7.43 -22.78
CA LEU A 187 -11.49 -7.04 -21.39
C LEU A 187 -11.10 -5.57 -21.25
N GLN A 188 -12.01 -4.75 -20.73
CA GLN A 188 -11.80 -3.31 -20.55
C GLN A 188 -11.60 -2.99 -19.09
N VAL A 189 -10.52 -2.30 -18.77
CA VAL A 189 -10.32 -1.65 -17.47
C VAL A 189 -10.74 -0.19 -17.61
N ARG A 190 -11.76 0.20 -16.88
CA ARG A 190 -12.20 1.60 -16.79
C ARG A 190 -11.47 2.27 -15.64
N ILE A 191 -11.19 3.56 -15.81
CA ILE A 191 -10.56 4.40 -14.81
C ILE A 191 -11.64 5.21 -14.09
N TYR A 192 -11.60 5.21 -12.78
CA TYR A 192 -12.53 5.89 -11.88
C TYR A 192 -11.81 7.03 -11.15
N ASN A 193 -12.59 8.00 -10.68
CA ASN A 193 -12.06 9.12 -9.92
C ASN A 193 -12.17 8.84 -8.42
N LEU A 194 -11.06 8.70 -7.75
CA LEU A 194 -10.97 8.69 -6.29
C LEU A 194 -10.74 10.13 -5.82
N ARG A 195 -11.58 10.61 -4.88
CA ARG A 195 -11.52 11.99 -4.37
C ARG A 195 -11.50 11.96 -2.86
N ALA A 196 -10.61 12.73 -2.27
CA ALA A 196 -10.54 12.95 -0.84
C ALA A 196 -10.61 14.45 -0.55
N LEU A 197 -11.39 14.86 0.44
CA LEU A 197 -11.56 16.24 0.86
C LEU A 197 -11.24 16.34 2.35
N THR A 198 -10.29 17.21 2.69
CA THR A 198 -9.95 17.55 4.07
C THR A 198 -10.17 19.01 4.31
N LEU A 199 -10.69 19.38 5.50
CA LEU A 199 -10.90 20.75 5.92
C LEU A 199 -9.82 21.13 6.94
N ILE A 200 -9.21 22.30 6.76
CA ILE A 200 -8.17 22.84 7.64
C ILE A 200 -8.63 24.24 8.06
N SER A 201 -8.47 24.59 9.35
CA SER A 201 -8.79 25.94 9.80
C SER A 201 -7.73 26.95 9.33
N ASN A 202 -8.14 28.20 9.09
CA ASN A 202 -7.22 29.25 8.74
C ASN A 202 -6.20 29.51 9.84
N ASP A 203 -6.60 29.39 11.12
CA ASP A 203 -5.69 29.51 12.27
C ASP A 203 -4.53 28.50 12.19
N THR A 204 -4.82 27.23 11.80
CA THR A 204 -3.78 26.21 11.60
C THR A 204 -2.86 26.52 10.43
N LEU A 205 -3.42 27.10 9.34
CA LEU A 205 -2.61 27.50 8.17
C LEU A 205 -1.70 28.69 8.48
N ASP A 206 -2.11 29.57 9.38
CA ASP A 206 -1.34 30.76 9.79
C ASP A 206 -0.24 30.41 10.81
N ASP A 207 -0.36 29.26 11.48
CA ASP A 207 0.67 28.77 12.41
C ASP A 207 1.94 28.34 11.63
N ALA A 208 3.02 29.09 11.84
CA ALA A 208 4.26 28.90 11.08
C ALA A 208 5.01 27.60 11.45
N ASP A 209 4.75 27.04 12.64
CA ASP A 209 5.45 25.87 13.17
C ASP A 209 4.79 24.54 12.75
N ALA A 210 3.57 24.59 12.19
CA ALA A 210 2.85 23.38 11.76
C ALA A 210 3.37 22.84 10.44
N ASP A 211 3.76 21.56 10.41
CA ASP A 211 4.06 20.81 9.18
C ASP A 211 2.76 20.30 8.53
N ILE A 212 1.99 21.25 8.00
CA ILE A 212 0.69 20.98 7.37
C ILE A 212 0.81 20.01 6.19
N MET A 213 1.92 20.11 5.44
CA MET A 213 2.13 19.24 4.28
C MET A 213 2.38 17.78 4.70
N GLY A 214 3.13 17.57 5.79
CA GLY A 214 3.34 16.25 6.35
C GLY A 214 2.05 15.62 6.86
N GLU A 215 1.28 16.39 7.64
CA GLU A 215 -0.02 15.93 8.18
C GLU A 215 -1.04 15.60 7.08
N LEU A 216 -1.13 16.45 6.05
CA LEU A 216 -1.99 16.21 4.88
C LEU A 216 -1.58 14.94 4.14
N ARG A 217 -0.28 14.75 3.91
CA ARG A 217 0.23 13.57 3.25
C ARG A 217 -0.17 12.32 4.01
N ASP A 218 0.12 12.26 5.31
CA ASP A 218 -0.14 11.09 6.13
C ASP A 218 -1.65 10.76 6.19
N ALA A 219 -2.51 11.77 6.32
CA ALA A 219 -3.97 11.60 6.30
C ALA A 219 -4.47 11.07 4.95
N PHE A 220 -3.96 11.60 3.85
CA PHE A 220 -4.37 11.15 2.51
C PHE A 220 -3.81 9.77 2.16
N GLU A 221 -2.61 9.42 2.61
CA GLU A 221 -2.01 8.08 2.42
C GLU A 221 -2.90 6.99 3.00
N MET A 222 -3.33 7.17 4.25
CA MET A 222 -4.23 6.22 4.91
C MET A 222 -5.59 6.13 4.19
N ALA A 223 -6.21 7.26 3.93
CA ALA A 223 -7.54 7.31 3.30
C ALA A 223 -7.54 6.72 1.88
N LEU A 224 -6.49 6.99 1.10
CA LEU A 224 -6.36 6.44 -0.26
C LEU A 224 -6.11 4.94 -0.25
N ALA A 225 -5.25 4.44 0.65
CA ALA A 225 -4.94 3.02 0.77
C ALA A 225 -6.18 2.22 1.15
N GLU A 226 -6.91 2.68 2.17
CA GLU A 226 -8.13 2.05 2.65
C GLU A 226 -9.23 2.03 1.58
N ALA A 227 -9.50 3.17 0.94
CA ALA A 227 -10.51 3.26 -0.12
C ALA A 227 -10.16 2.42 -1.36
N GLU A 228 -8.88 2.29 -1.72
CA GLU A 228 -8.45 1.43 -2.82
C GLU A 228 -8.60 -0.05 -2.48
N ASP A 229 -8.22 -0.47 -1.27
CA ASP A 229 -8.36 -1.87 -0.85
C ASP A 229 -9.83 -2.30 -0.81
N ASP A 230 -10.71 -1.46 -0.25
CA ASP A 230 -12.15 -1.71 -0.21
C ASP A 230 -12.73 -1.84 -1.62
N ALA A 231 -12.36 -0.92 -2.52
CA ALA A 231 -12.85 -0.95 -3.90
C ALA A 231 -12.33 -2.17 -4.68
N PHE A 232 -11.06 -2.53 -4.54
CA PHE A 232 -10.48 -3.66 -5.29
C PHE A 232 -10.96 -5.02 -4.77
N ILE A 233 -11.37 -5.12 -3.52
CA ILE A 233 -11.97 -6.34 -2.97
C ILE A 233 -13.47 -6.38 -3.22
N ALA A 234 -14.22 -5.40 -2.72
CA ALA A 234 -15.67 -5.45 -2.60
C ALA A 234 -16.42 -4.49 -3.55
N GLY A 235 -15.70 -3.63 -4.29
CA GLY A 235 -16.32 -2.60 -5.15
C GLY A 235 -17.35 -3.19 -6.11
N ALA A 236 -18.61 -2.79 -5.93
CA ALA A 236 -19.76 -3.27 -6.72
C ALA A 236 -20.56 -2.11 -7.36
N ASP A 237 -20.27 -0.87 -6.99
CA ASP A 237 -20.98 0.31 -7.46
C ASP A 237 -20.53 0.72 -8.88
N ALA A 238 -21.38 1.46 -9.56
CA ALA A 238 -21.11 1.93 -10.93
C ALA A 238 -19.91 2.91 -11.00
N ASP A 239 -19.63 3.62 -9.90
CA ASP A 239 -18.59 4.65 -9.79
C ASP A 239 -17.30 4.16 -9.11
N THR A 240 -17.25 2.86 -8.74
CA THR A 240 -16.07 2.22 -8.15
C THR A 240 -15.47 1.18 -9.11
N PRO A 241 -14.15 0.91 -9.01
CA PRO A 241 -13.56 -0.21 -9.72
C PRO A 241 -14.23 -1.53 -9.33
N PRO A 242 -14.58 -2.41 -10.30
CA PRO A 242 -15.16 -3.70 -9.97
C PRO A 242 -14.18 -4.55 -9.15
N GLY A 243 -14.60 -4.87 -7.92
CA GLY A 243 -13.84 -5.67 -6.97
C GLY A 243 -13.80 -7.15 -7.32
N ILE A 244 -12.87 -7.87 -6.71
CA ILE A 244 -12.72 -9.32 -6.90
C ILE A 244 -13.97 -10.04 -6.43
N MET A 245 -14.52 -9.63 -5.27
CA MET A 245 -15.69 -10.25 -4.66
C MET A 245 -17.04 -9.77 -5.27
N ALA A 246 -17.01 -8.76 -6.12
CA ALA A 246 -18.19 -8.36 -6.91
C ALA A 246 -18.32 -9.12 -8.23
N ASN A 247 -17.29 -9.84 -8.65
CA ASN A 247 -17.28 -10.54 -9.94
C ASN A 247 -18.04 -11.85 -9.86
N ALA A 248 -19.17 -11.95 -10.58
CA ALA A 248 -20.05 -13.14 -10.57
C ALA A 248 -19.31 -14.43 -10.98
N THR A 249 -18.35 -14.35 -11.92
CA THR A 249 -17.58 -15.51 -12.38
C THR A 249 -16.60 -16.01 -11.29
N VAL A 250 -16.03 -15.09 -10.50
CA VAL A 250 -15.21 -15.45 -9.32
C VAL A 250 -16.10 -16.08 -8.27
N LEU A 251 -17.21 -15.43 -7.93
CA LEU A 251 -18.15 -15.91 -6.92
C LEU A 251 -18.73 -17.30 -7.27
N ALA A 252 -18.96 -17.61 -8.55
CA ALA A 252 -19.43 -18.93 -8.97
C ALA A 252 -18.46 -20.08 -8.66
N ARG A 253 -17.21 -19.79 -8.31
CA ARG A 253 -16.16 -20.76 -7.99
C ARG A 253 -15.99 -21.01 -6.49
N TYR A 254 -16.91 -20.51 -5.68
CA TYR A 254 -16.83 -20.61 -4.22
C TYR A 254 -16.72 -22.05 -3.71
N LYS A 255 -16.17 -22.19 -2.51
CA LYS A 255 -16.28 -23.37 -1.65
C LYS A 255 -17.10 -23.01 -0.41
N ALA A 256 -18.02 -23.86 -0.02
CA ALA A 256 -18.88 -23.59 1.13
C ALA A 256 -18.27 -24.14 2.43
N THR A 257 -18.52 -23.44 3.53
CA THR A 257 -18.16 -23.93 4.87
C THR A 257 -18.99 -25.14 5.29
N GLY A 258 -20.17 -25.31 4.71
CA GLY A 258 -21.15 -26.33 5.14
C GLY A 258 -21.93 -25.97 6.39
N VAL A 259 -21.61 -24.85 7.03
CA VAL A 259 -22.22 -24.37 8.28
C VAL A 259 -22.85 -23.02 8.04
N ALA A 260 -24.07 -22.82 8.53
CA ALA A 260 -24.75 -21.53 8.48
C ALA A 260 -24.18 -20.61 9.58
N ASP A 261 -23.97 -19.33 9.23
CA ASP A 261 -23.52 -18.27 10.14
C ASP A 261 -22.15 -18.51 10.83
N ALA A 262 -21.42 -19.60 10.51
CA ALA A 262 -20.17 -19.92 11.15
C ALA A 262 -19.16 -20.55 10.17
N ILE A 263 -17.91 -20.61 10.60
CA ILE A 263 -16.84 -21.29 9.85
C ILE A 263 -16.84 -22.80 10.15
N ALA A 264 -17.14 -23.18 11.39
CA ALA A 264 -17.11 -24.55 11.86
C ALA A 264 -18.24 -24.82 12.85
N ASP A 265 -18.66 -26.09 12.94
CA ASP A 265 -19.57 -26.62 13.99
C ASP A 265 -19.05 -27.98 14.51
N ALA A 266 -19.87 -28.69 15.28
CA ALA A 266 -19.52 -29.99 15.81
C ALA A 266 -19.30 -31.08 14.74
N THR A 267 -19.82 -30.87 13.53
CA THR A 267 -19.76 -31.83 12.40
C THR A 267 -18.85 -31.38 11.26
N HIS A 268 -18.61 -30.09 11.13
CA HIS A 268 -17.83 -29.53 10.06
C HIS A 268 -16.61 -28.77 10.61
N ASN A 269 -15.45 -29.24 10.22
CA ASN A 269 -14.19 -28.60 10.57
C ASN A 269 -13.90 -27.46 9.60
N GLY A 270 -13.75 -26.24 10.10
CA GLY A 270 -13.42 -25.06 9.28
C GLY A 270 -12.13 -25.18 8.49
N MET A 271 -11.19 -26.03 8.92
CA MET A 271 -9.95 -26.30 8.19
C MET A 271 -10.20 -27.05 6.88
N ASP A 272 -11.23 -27.87 6.78
CA ASP A 272 -11.61 -28.55 5.55
C ASP A 272 -12.05 -27.55 4.49
N ALA A 273 -12.75 -26.50 4.89
CA ALA A 273 -13.16 -25.41 3.99
C ALA A 273 -11.96 -24.66 3.43
N ILE A 274 -10.93 -24.39 4.24
CA ILE A 274 -9.66 -23.80 3.79
C ILE A 274 -8.95 -24.72 2.79
N GLN A 275 -8.87 -26.02 3.08
CA GLN A 275 -8.27 -26.99 2.16
C GLN A 275 -9.02 -27.03 0.82
N GLN A 276 -10.35 -27.07 0.84
CA GLN A 276 -11.16 -27.05 -0.37
C GLN A 276 -10.94 -25.77 -1.17
N MET A 277 -10.84 -24.60 -0.52
CA MET A 277 -10.54 -23.33 -1.15
C MET A 277 -9.15 -23.36 -1.79
N TYR A 278 -8.13 -23.83 -1.08
CA TYR A 278 -6.76 -23.95 -1.58
C TYR A 278 -6.68 -24.87 -2.80
N TYR A 279 -7.28 -26.06 -2.74
CA TYR A 279 -7.28 -27.00 -3.88
C TYR A 279 -8.28 -26.64 -4.99
N GLY A 280 -9.22 -25.74 -4.73
CA GLY A 280 -10.14 -25.18 -5.72
C GLY A 280 -9.45 -24.33 -6.78
N VAL A 281 -8.26 -23.80 -6.48
CA VAL A 281 -7.42 -23.06 -7.43
C VAL A 281 -6.48 -24.00 -8.17
N ASN A 282 -6.33 -23.82 -9.49
CA ASN A 282 -5.44 -24.63 -10.32
C ASN A 282 -3.98 -24.55 -9.83
N ALA A 283 -3.24 -25.65 -9.91
CA ALA A 283 -1.86 -25.77 -9.41
C ALA A 283 -0.91 -24.68 -9.94
N LYS A 284 -1.10 -24.20 -11.17
CA LYS A 284 -0.28 -23.14 -11.78
C LYS A 284 -0.41 -21.80 -11.05
N TYR A 285 -1.62 -21.47 -10.55
CA TYR A 285 -1.88 -20.23 -9.80
C TYR A 285 -1.65 -20.41 -8.30
N ARG A 286 -1.90 -21.62 -7.78
CA ARG A 286 -1.73 -21.96 -6.36
C ARG A 286 -0.31 -21.68 -5.87
N ARG A 287 0.70 -21.83 -6.75
CA ARG A 287 2.10 -21.62 -6.40
C ARG A 287 2.42 -20.16 -5.99
N ASN A 288 1.67 -19.19 -6.51
CA ASN A 288 1.82 -17.77 -6.18
C ASN A 288 0.59 -17.24 -5.41
N GLY A 289 -0.26 -18.15 -4.93
CA GLY A 289 -1.50 -17.79 -4.26
C GLY A 289 -1.26 -17.21 -2.88
N THR A 290 -2.14 -16.28 -2.49
CA THR A 290 -2.21 -15.60 -1.21
C THR A 290 -3.62 -15.76 -0.66
N PHE A 291 -3.75 -15.93 0.64
CA PHE A 291 -5.04 -15.87 1.33
C PHE A 291 -5.34 -14.41 1.66
N ALA A 292 -6.55 -13.96 1.38
CA ALA A 292 -7.05 -12.66 1.82
C ALA A 292 -8.32 -12.87 2.64
N MET A 293 -8.34 -12.31 3.83
CA MET A 293 -9.46 -12.34 4.78
C MET A 293 -9.29 -11.17 5.76
N ASN A 294 -10.38 -10.69 6.35
CA ASN A 294 -10.27 -9.65 7.38
C ASN A 294 -9.73 -10.21 8.70
N SER A 295 -9.32 -9.33 9.61
CA SER A 295 -8.71 -9.69 10.89
C SER A 295 -9.66 -10.49 11.78
N THR A 296 -10.97 -10.21 11.75
CA THR A 296 -12.00 -10.96 12.48
C THR A 296 -12.11 -12.40 12.01
N THR A 297 -12.12 -12.61 10.70
CA THR A 297 -12.15 -13.96 10.09
C THR A 297 -10.86 -14.73 10.39
N GLU A 298 -9.70 -14.09 10.32
CA GLU A 298 -8.43 -14.71 10.69
C GLU A 298 -8.45 -15.18 12.15
N ALA A 299 -8.94 -14.34 13.06
CA ALA A 299 -9.06 -14.71 14.48
C ALA A 299 -9.95 -15.94 14.68
N LEU A 300 -11.06 -16.05 13.94
CA LEU A 300 -11.93 -17.22 13.97
C LEU A 300 -11.22 -18.49 13.47
N PHE A 301 -10.44 -18.40 12.38
CA PHE A 301 -9.66 -19.55 11.89
C PHE A 301 -8.57 -19.96 12.85
N ARG A 302 -7.92 -19.03 13.53
CA ARG A 302 -6.91 -19.31 14.57
C ARG A 302 -7.51 -19.93 15.82
N ALA A 303 -8.77 -19.65 16.12
CA ALA A 303 -9.48 -20.22 17.27
C ALA A 303 -9.92 -21.68 17.06
N LEU A 304 -9.81 -22.22 15.83
CA LEU A 304 -10.21 -23.60 15.54
C LEU A 304 -9.31 -24.59 16.25
N LYS A 305 -9.96 -25.59 16.91
CA LYS A 305 -9.31 -26.64 17.68
C LYS A 305 -9.67 -28.02 17.14
N ASN A 306 -8.76 -28.97 17.35
CA ASN A 306 -9.01 -30.36 17.09
C ASN A 306 -9.90 -30.98 18.22
N GLY A 307 -10.30 -32.24 18.07
CA GLY A 307 -11.09 -32.96 19.07
C GLY A 307 -10.39 -33.14 20.41
N GLU A 308 -9.08 -32.89 20.50
CA GLU A 308 -8.25 -33.01 21.70
C GLU A 308 -8.05 -31.67 22.40
N GLY A 309 -8.46 -30.54 21.75
CA GLY A 309 -8.38 -29.19 22.29
C GLY A 309 -7.18 -28.39 21.80
N ASP A 310 -6.30 -28.94 20.94
CA ASP A 310 -5.16 -28.27 20.39
C ASP A 310 -5.59 -27.39 19.21
N TYR A 311 -4.90 -26.27 19.03
CA TYR A 311 -5.14 -25.37 17.90
C TYR A 311 -4.60 -25.96 16.60
N TYR A 312 -5.39 -25.91 15.52
CA TYR A 312 -4.93 -26.31 14.19
C TYR A 312 -3.91 -25.33 13.61
N TRP A 313 -4.04 -24.07 13.93
CA TRP A 313 -3.16 -23.01 13.45
C TRP A 313 -2.52 -22.30 14.64
N GLU A 314 -1.38 -22.82 15.06
CA GLU A 314 -0.62 -22.20 16.13
C GLU A 314 0.07 -20.92 15.65
N PRO A 315 -0.09 -19.79 16.36
CA PRO A 315 0.70 -18.61 16.08
C PRO A 315 2.17 -18.90 16.40
N SER A 316 3.07 -18.67 15.45
CA SER A 316 4.50 -18.71 15.73
C SER A 316 4.82 -17.59 16.74
N LEU A 317 5.27 -17.95 17.94
CA LEU A 317 5.77 -17.00 18.93
C LEU A 317 7.16 -16.45 18.59
N GLN A 318 7.78 -16.94 17.52
CA GLN A 318 9.06 -16.43 17.04
C GLN A 318 8.83 -15.14 16.27
N ALA A 319 9.43 -14.06 16.76
CA ALA A 319 9.41 -12.77 16.09
C ALA A 319 10.03 -12.88 14.67
N GLY A 320 9.31 -12.34 13.68
CA GLY A 320 9.80 -12.27 12.30
C GLY A 320 9.33 -13.38 11.35
N THR A 321 8.57 -14.37 11.82
CA THR A 321 7.94 -15.34 10.90
C THR A 321 6.65 -14.74 10.32
N PRO A 322 6.53 -14.59 8.99
CA PRO A 322 5.29 -14.11 8.38
C PRO A 322 4.15 -15.08 8.63
N VAL A 323 2.96 -14.54 8.83
CA VAL A 323 1.75 -15.34 9.00
C VAL A 323 1.53 -16.17 7.74
N SER A 324 1.52 -17.48 7.87
CA SER A 324 1.31 -18.40 6.75
C SER A 324 0.25 -19.43 7.06
N LEU A 325 -0.63 -19.66 6.10
CA LEU A 325 -1.65 -20.70 6.14
C LEU A 325 -1.38 -21.69 5.00
N MET A 326 -1.22 -22.97 5.32
CA MET A 326 -0.80 -24.01 4.34
C MET A 326 0.48 -23.62 3.54
N GLY A 327 1.42 -22.92 4.17
CA GLY A 327 2.66 -22.47 3.54
C GLY A 327 2.47 -21.32 2.52
N ARG A 328 1.35 -20.57 2.61
CA ARG A 328 1.05 -19.40 1.80
C ARG A 328 0.83 -18.18 2.68
N PRO A 329 1.23 -17.00 2.22
CA PRO A 329 1.03 -15.78 2.98
C PRO A 329 -0.46 -15.49 3.17
N VAL A 330 -0.77 -14.86 4.29
CA VAL A 330 -2.09 -14.32 4.62
C VAL A 330 -1.99 -12.81 4.64
N VAL A 331 -2.97 -12.15 4.08
CA VAL A 331 -3.08 -10.68 4.03
C VAL A 331 -4.48 -10.29 4.49
N ASN A 332 -4.58 -9.20 5.23
CA ASN A 332 -5.79 -8.77 5.91
C ASN A 332 -6.35 -7.47 5.33
N PRO A 333 -7.01 -7.51 4.16
CA PRO A 333 -7.81 -6.35 3.72
C PRO A 333 -9.08 -6.28 4.55
N GLU A 334 -9.24 -5.21 5.33
CA GLU A 334 -10.38 -5.05 6.24
C GLU A 334 -11.71 -4.82 5.51
N GLY A 335 -11.70 -4.41 4.24
CA GLY A 335 -12.88 -4.28 3.38
C GLY A 335 -13.56 -5.61 3.02
N MET A 336 -13.06 -6.75 3.47
CA MET A 336 -13.75 -8.03 3.30
C MET A 336 -14.88 -8.19 4.30
N SER A 337 -15.96 -8.86 3.84
CA SER A 337 -17.13 -9.12 4.70
C SER A 337 -16.78 -10.04 5.87
N ASP A 338 -17.42 -9.78 7.01
CA ASP A 338 -17.38 -10.68 8.17
C ASP A 338 -18.08 -12.00 7.89
N VAL A 339 -17.85 -12.97 8.77
CA VAL A 339 -18.51 -14.27 8.75
C VAL A 339 -19.99 -14.09 9.11
N ALA A 340 -20.85 -14.27 8.12
CA ALA A 340 -22.31 -14.22 8.23
C ALA A 340 -22.93 -15.14 7.18
N ALA A 341 -24.19 -15.54 7.36
CA ALA A 341 -24.89 -16.40 6.41
C ALA A 341 -24.82 -15.86 4.97
N GLY A 342 -24.33 -16.67 4.05
CA GLY A 342 -24.20 -16.32 2.65
C GLY A 342 -23.08 -15.37 2.30
N SER A 343 -22.30 -14.86 3.27
CA SER A 343 -21.17 -13.97 3.05
C SER A 343 -19.94 -14.70 2.46
N TYR A 344 -18.98 -13.90 1.99
CA TYR A 344 -17.72 -14.38 1.44
C TYR A 344 -16.53 -13.80 2.25
N PRO A 345 -16.23 -14.36 3.44
CA PRO A 345 -15.24 -13.78 4.36
C PRO A 345 -13.79 -14.00 3.95
N ALA A 346 -13.50 -14.91 3.04
CA ALA A 346 -12.15 -15.21 2.62
C ALA A 346 -12.06 -15.54 1.14
N VAL A 347 -10.90 -15.25 0.53
CA VAL A 347 -10.57 -15.66 -0.84
C VAL A 347 -9.12 -16.12 -0.91
N PHE A 348 -8.88 -17.19 -1.66
CA PHE A 348 -7.54 -17.65 -2.01
C PHE A 348 -7.32 -17.50 -3.50
N GLY A 349 -6.17 -16.97 -3.90
CA GLY A 349 -5.86 -16.86 -5.31
C GLY A 349 -4.54 -16.17 -5.63
N ASP A 350 -4.20 -16.19 -6.92
CA ASP A 350 -3.06 -15.43 -7.48
C ASP A 350 -3.56 -14.05 -7.92
N PHE A 351 -3.41 -13.07 -7.04
CA PHE A 351 -3.82 -11.69 -7.28
C PHE A 351 -3.07 -11.05 -8.45
N ARG A 352 -1.78 -11.37 -8.60
CA ARG A 352 -0.94 -10.79 -9.64
C ARG A 352 -1.39 -11.15 -11.05
N SER A 353 -1.79 -12.41 -11.24
CA SER A 353 -2.29 -12.89 -12.54
C SER A 353 -3.78 -12.61 -12.71
N GLY A 354 -4.55 -12.63 -11.61
CA GLY A 354 -6.00 -12.58 -11.63
C GLY A 354 -6.60 -11.18 -11.67
N TYR A 355 -5.95 -10.18 -11.07
CA TYR A 355 -6.46 -8.81 -11.00
C TYR A 355 -5.42 -7.81 -11.51
N LYS A 356 -5.86 -6.86 -12.32
CA LYS A 356 -4.98 -5.84 -12.88
C LYS A 356 -5.48 -4.46 -12.53
N ILE A 357 -4.57 -3.67 -11.98
CA ILE A 357 -4.78 -2.26 -11.63
C ILE A 357 -4.15 -1.38 -12.70
N ARG A 358 -4.83 -0.29 -13.05
CA ARG A 358 -4.35 0.73 -13.96
C ARG A 358 -4.54 2.10 -13.34
N ASP A 359 -3.44 2.80 -13.18
CA ASP A 359 -3.43 4.17 -12.69
C ASP A 359 -3.28 5.14 -13.84
N ARG A 360 -4.06 6.18 -13.84
CA ARG A 360 -3.84 7.30 -14.74
C ARG A 360 -2.92 8.30 -14.05
N ALA A 361 -1.78 8.58 -14.68
CA ALA A 361 -0.81 9.53 -14.16
C ALA A 361 -1.41 10.93 -13.96
N GLY A 362 -0.95 11.61 -12.94
CA GLY A 362 -1.37 12.95 -12.55
C GLY A 362 -2.45 12.94 -11.46
N MET A 363 -2.00 13.19 -10.25
CA MET A 363 -2.86 13.54 -9.12
C MET A 363 -3.07 15.05 -9.14
N THR A 364 -4.30 15.51 -8.91
CA THR A 364 -4.60 16.93 -8.80
C THR A 364 -5.07 17.28 -7.41
N MET A 365 -4.61 18.41 -6.89
CA MET A 365 -5.06 18.97 -5.64
C MET A 365 -5.65 20.37 -5.90
N THR A 366 -6.79 20.63 -5.29
CA THR A 366 -7.51 21.89 -5.44
C THR A 366 -7.81 22.47 -4.06
N ARG A 367 -7.44 23.75 -3.86
CA ARG A 367 -7.76 24.49 -2.64
C ARG A 367 -9.13 25.19 -2.81
N LEU A 368 -10.06 24.85 -1.93
CA LEU A 368 -11.44 25.36 -1.92
C LEU A 368 -11.60 26.39 -0.79
N VAL A 369 -11.38 27.67 -1.08
CA VAL A 369 -11.47 28.76 -0.10
C VAL A 369 -12.90 29.27 0.03
N GLU A 370 -13.54 29.60 -1.09
CA GLU A 370 -14.85 30.26 -1.08
C GLU A 370 -15.95 29.40 -0.46
N ARG A 371 -15.91 28.09 -0.68
CA ARG A 371 -16.94 27.16 -0.21
C ARG A 371 -17.04 27.06 1.31
N TYR A 372 -15.95 27.26 2.02
CA TYR A 372 -15.84 27.07 3.46
C TYR A 372 -15.48 28.35 4.21
N ALA A 373 -15.53 29.50 3.52
CA ALA A 373 -15.21 30.81 4.10
C ALA A 373 -16.11 31.18 5.30
N GLU A 374 -17.37 30.71 5.33
CA GLU A 374 -18.29 30.94 6.43
C GLU A 374 -17.85 30.26 7.74
N TYR A 375 -17.04 29.20 7.64
CA TYR A 375 -16.58 28.42 8.79
C TYR A 375 -15.12 28.70 9.15
N ASP A 376 -14.50 29.70 8.52
CA ASP A 376 -13.08 30.04 8.65
C ASP A 376 -12.17 28.82 8.40
N GLN A 377 -12.49 28.08 7.32
CA GLN A 377 -11.79 26.86 6.92
C GLN A 377 -11.46 26.89 5.43
N VAL A 378 -10.42 26.13 5.09
CA VAL A 378 -10.02 25.86 3.71
C VAL A 378 -10.17 24.36 3.43
N GLY A 379 -10.84 24.03 2.33
CA GLY A 379 -10.95 22.66 1.86
C GLY A 379 -9.79 22.31 0.94
N ILE A 380 -9.11 21.20 1.18
CA ILE A 380 -8.12 20.62 0.27
C ILE A 380 -8.73 19.38 -0.37
N LEU A 381 -8.95 19.46 -1.68
CA LEU A 381 -9.52 18.37 -2.48
C LEU A 381 -8.42 17.70 -3.29
N ILE A 382 -8.14 16.43 -3.01
CA ILE A 382 -7.27 15.59 -3.83
C ILE A 382 -8.11 14.70 -4.74
N LYS A 383 -7.65 14.55 -5.97
CA LYS A 383 -8.27 13.68 -6.98
C LYS A 383 -7.21 12.78 -7.59
N LYS A 384 -7.36 11.47 -7.43
CA LYS A 384 -6.58 10.40 -8.04
C LYS A 384 -7.45 9.62 -9.02
N ARG A 385 -6.86 9.09 -10.07
CA ARG A 385 -7.59 8.30 -11.08
C ARG A 385 -7.00 6.91 -11.15
N THR A 386 -7.77 5.92 -10.72
CA THR A 386 -7.37 4.51 -10.69
C THR A 386 -8.50 3.61 -11.17
N GLY A 387 -8.16 2.41 -11.62
CA GLY A 387 -9.14 1.42 -12.02
C GLY A 387 -8.59 0.02 -11.87
N GLY A 388 -9.48 -0.93 -11.66
CA GLY A 388 -9.13 -2.34 -11.51
C GLY A 388 -10.12 -3.25 -12.21
N GLN A 389 -9.66 -4.43 -12.62
CA GLN A 389 -10.52 -5.43 -13.24
C GLN A 389 -9.98 -6.84 -13.05
N VAL A 390 -10.89 -7.78 -12.76
CA VAL A 390 -10.58 -9.21 -12.78
C VAL A 390 -10.26 -9.64 -14.21
N THR A 391 -9.06 -10.15 -14.43
CA THR A 391 -8.63 -10.64 -15.76
C THR A 391 -8.77 -12.14 -15.91
N LEU A 392 -8.48 -12.88 -14.84
CA LEU A 392 -8.53 -14.34 -14.81
C LEU A 392 -9.32 -14.81 -13.59
N PRO A 393 -10.65 -14.98 -13.73
CA PRO A 393 -11.48 -15.46 -12.61
C PRO A 393 -11.06 -16.84 -12.10
N GLU A 394 -10.45 -17.67 -12.96
CA GLU A 394 -9.96 -19.00 -12.60
C GLU A 394 -8.78 -18.98 -11.59
N ALA A 395 -8.14 -17.83 -11.39
CA ALA A 395 -7.07 -17.65 -10.43
C ALA A 395 -7.58 -17.51 -9.00
N PHE A 396 -8.89 -17.34 -8.78
CA PHE A 396 -9.50 -17.11 -7.48
C PHE A 396 -10.46 -18.22 -7.08
N CYS A 397 -10.54 -18.49 -5.78
CA CYS A 397 -11.53 -19.35 -5.16
C CYS A 397 -11.97 -18.72 -3.84
N PRO A 398 -13.16 -18.11 -3.77
CA PRO A 398 -13.69 -17.56 -2.53
C PRO A 398 -14.25 -18.66 -1.62
N LEU A 399 -14.28 -18.35 -0.33
CA LEU A 399 -15.01 -19.12 0.68
C LEU A 399 -16.38 -18.49 0.87
N LYS A 400 -17.43 -19.29 0.85
CA LYS A 400 -18.80 -18.86 1.13
C LYS A 400 -19.29 -19.50 2.41
N VAL A 401 -19.80 -18.72 3.34
CA VAL A 401 -20.55 -19.23 4.50
C VAL A 401 -21.90 -19.74 4.01
N ALA A 402 -22.29 -20.93 4.43
CA ALA A 402 -23.58 -21.48 3.99
C ALA A 402 -24.73 -20.55 4.41
N ALA A 403 -25.71 -20.39 3.55
CA ALA A 403 -26.96 -19.75 3.93
C ALA A 403 -27.79 -20.75 4.77
N SER A 404 -28.49 -20.25 5.75
CA SER A 404 -29.40 -21.01 6.59
C SER A 404 -30.53 -21.65 5.75
#